data_43d439f3540b7bbd6efaf90d87248dbf
#
_entry.id   43d439f3540b7bbd6efaf90d87248dbf
#
_cell.length_a   1.000
_cell.length_b   1.000
_cell.length_c   1.000
_cell.angle_alpha   90.00
_cell.angle_beta   90.00
_cell.angle_gamma   90.00
#
_symmetry.space_group_name_H-M   'P 1'
#
loop_
_entity.id
_entity.type
_entity.pdbx_description
1 polymer ?
#
loop_
_entity_poly.entity_id
_entity_poly.type
_entity_poly.pdbx_seq_one_letter_code
_entity_poly.pdbx_strand_id
1 'polypeptide(L)'
;MKKVTLLIMAAGIGSRFGTGIKQLEPVGLHDEIIMDYSIHDAITAGFNKIIFVIRKDIEADFRERIGNRVQAICASLNVEIAYAFQNLSSIPTGYTVPNGRTKPWGTGQAVLAAKDLIHEPFAVINADDYYGKEAFRKLHDWLILDH
;
A
#
# COMPACT_ATOMS: atom_id res chain seq x y z
N MET A 1 22.35 2.01 -5.34
CA MET A 1 21.50 1.80 -4.14
C MET A 1 20.55 0.65 -4.42
N LYS A 2 20.47 -0.30 -3.51
CA LYS A 2 19.53 -1.42 -3.66
C LYS A 2 18.10 -0.91 -3.61
N LYS A 3 17.25 -1.42 -4.52
CA LYS A 3 15.83 -1.11 -4.50
C LYS A 3 15.14 -1.98 -3.44
N VAL A 4 14.38 -1.34 -2.56
CA VAL A 4 13.60 -2.00 -1.52
C VAL A 4 12.19 -1.45 -1.57
N THR A 5 11.23 -2.34 -1.67
CA THR A 5 9.83 -1.98 -1.90
C THR A 5 9.02 -2.03 -0.60
N LEU A 6 8.17 -1.04 -0.40
CA LEU A 6 7.12 -1.06 0.60
C LEU A 6 5.79 -1.30 -0.11
N LEU A 7 5.13 -2.41 0.21
CA LEU A 7 3.81 -2.74 -0.31
C LEU A 7 2.78 -2.33 0.73
N ILE A 8 1.87 -1.43 0.36
CA ILE A 8 0.84 -0.91 1.26
C ILE A 8 -0.50 -1.51 0.85
N MET A 9 -1.08 -2.32 1.73
CA MET A 9 -2.38 -2.94 1.50
C MET A 9 -3.49 -1.97 1.85
N ALA A 10 -4.16 -1.43 0.86
CA ALA A 10 -5.19 -0.40 1.01
C ALA A 10 -6.53 -0.77 0.37
N ALA A 11 -6.68 -2.02 -0.08
CA ALA A 11 -7.91 -2.43 -0.77
C ALA A 11 -9.13 -2.47 0.15
N GLY A 12 -8.93 -2.58 1.46
CA GLY A 12 -10.00 -2.55 2.44
C GLY A 12 -10.47 -1.16 2.85
N ILE A 13 -9.79 -0.11 2.38
CA ILE A 13 -10.15 1.27 2.72
C ILE A 13 -11.58 1.57 2.25
N GLY A 14 -12.39 2.07 3.16
CA GLY A 14 -13.79 2.44 2.89
C GLY A 14 -14.77 1.29 2.95
N SER A 15 -14.33 0.04 2.92
CA SER A 15 -15.24 -1.12 2.85
C SER A 15 -16.07 -1.30 4.13
N ARG A 16 -15.52 -0.88 5.28
CA ARG A 16 -16.20 -1.03 6.59
C ARG A 16 -17.33 -0.06 6.80
N PHE A 17 -17.28 1.09 6.13
CA PHE A 17 -18.21 2.19 6.39
C PHE A 17 -19.21 2.42 5.25
N GLY A 18 -19.08 1.69 4.17
CA GLY A 18 -20.01 1.74 3.04
C GLY A 18 -20.03 3.04 2.24
N THR A 19 -19.42 4.11 2.74
CA THR A 19 -19.41 5.42 2.07
C THR A 19 -18.02 6.03 2.13
N GLY A 20 -17.40 6.20 0.96
CA GLY A 20 -16.14 6.92 0.83
C GLY A 20 -14.96 6.29 1.56
N ILE A 21 -13.91 7.06 1.74
CA ILE A 21 -12.65 6.61 2.31
C ILE A 21 -12.49 7.17 3.72
N LYS A 22 -13.31 6.68 4.66
CA LYS A 22 -13.31 7.20 6.04
C LYS A 22 -12.07 6.81 6.84
N GLN A 23 -11.40 5.72 6.48
CA GLN A 23 -10.15 5.31 7.15
C GLN A 23 -9.00 6.27 6.86
N LEU A 24 -9.21 7.25 6.01
CA LEU A 24 -8.25 8.28 5.69
C LEU A 24 -8.50 9.57 6.47
N GLU A 25 -9.12 9.47 7.65
CA GLU A 25 -9.33 10.63 8.49
C GLU A 25 -8.01 11.20 9.00
N PRO A 26 -7.86 12.53 8.99
CA PRO A 26 -6.65 13.16 9.49
C PRO A 26 -6.41 12.88 10.97
N VAL A 27 -5.18 12.60 11.32
CA VAL A 27 -4.75 12.37 12.71
C VAL A 27 -3.62 13.33 13.12
N GLY A 28 -3.07 14.09 12.18
CA GLY A 28 -1.98 15.03 12.44
C GLY A 28 -2.44 16.48 12.44
N LEU A 29 -1.52 17.38 12.77
CA LEU A 29 -1.80 18.82 12.88
C LEU A 29 -2.05 19.50 11.53
N HIS A 30 -1.59 18.88 10.43
CA HIS A 30 -1.73 19.41 9.08
C HIS A 30 -2.51 18.46 8.18
N ASP A 31 -3.52 17.79 8.74
CA ASP A 31 -4.40 16.84 8.05
C ASP A 31 -3.66 15.57 7.55
N GLU A 32 -2.52 15.24 8.16
CA GLU A 32 -1.84 13.99 7.84
C GLU A 32 -2.66 12.79 8.33
N ILE A 33 -2.66 11.74 7.53
CA ILE A 33 -3.26 10.46 7.88
C ILE A 33 -2.16 9.49 8.34
N ILE A 34 -2.55 8.35 8.91
CA ILE A 34 -1.59 7.35 9.40
C ILE A 34 -0.66 6.90 8.27
N MET A 35 -1.20 6.73 7.07
CA MET A 35 -0.40 6.33 5.90
C MET A 35 0.71 7.33 5.57
N ASP A 36 0.47 8.63 5.76
CA ASP A 36 1.49 9.65 5.54
C ASP A 36 2.71 9.43 6.45
N TYR A 37 2.48 9.09 7.72
CA TYR A 37 3.57 8.80 8.66
C TYR A 37 4.31 7.53 8.26
N SER A 38 3.59 6.49 7.85
CA SER A 38 4.21 5.25 7.40
C SER A 38 5.10 5.47 6.18
N ILE A 39 4.62 6.22 5.20
CA ILE A 39 5.39 6.51 3.98
C ILE A 39 6.62 7.36 4.32
N HIS A 40 6.45 8.38 5.14
CA HIS A 40 7.58 9.23 5.57
C HIS A 40 8.64 8.41 6.28
N ASP A 41 8.23 7.58 7.23
CA ASP A 41 9.15 6.77 8.02
C ASP A 41 9.86 5.72 7.16
N ALA A 42 9.15 5.12 6.20
CA ALA A 42 9.73 4.15 5.27
C ALA A 42 10.78 4.80 4.36
N ILE A 43 10.47 5.96 3.80
CA ILE A 43 11.41 6.68 2.93
C ILE A 43 12.64 7.09 3.72
N THR A 44 12.46 7.58 4.93
CA THR A 44 13.56 7.95 5.82
C THR A 44 14.45 6.74 6.12
N ALA A 45 13.85 5.55 6.26
CA ALA A 45 14.59 4.30 6.51
C ALA A 45 15.35 3.79 5.28
N GLY A 46 14.99 4.24 4.08
CA GLY A 46 15.67 3.85 2.85
C GLY A 46 14.82 3.13 1.82
N PHE A 47 13.53 2.91 2.08
CA PHE A 47 12.64 2.36 1.07
C PHE A 47 12.53 3.33 -0.10
N ASN A 48 12.68 2.83 -1.32
CA ASN A 48 12.73 3.68 -2.51
C ASN A 48 11.76 3.27 -3.61
N LYS A 49 10.81 2.38 -3.28
CA LYS A 49 9.69 2.04 -4.15
C LYS A 49 8.48 1.76 -3.27
N ILE A 50 7.34 2.33 -3.63
CA ILE A 50 6.09 2.14 -2.91
C ILE A 50 5.05 1.61 -3.88
N ILE A 51 4.38 0.51 -3.49
CA ILE A 51 3.28 -0.06 -4.27
C ILE A 51 2.03 0.00 -3.41
N PHE A 52 0.99 0.66 -3.93
CA PHE A 52 -0.33 0.65 -3.30
C PHE A 52 -1.17 -0.47 -3.89
N VAL A 53 -1.73 -1.33 -3.04
CA VAL A 53 -2.71 -2.32 -3.46
C VAL A 53 -4.09 -1.80 -3.07
N ILE A 54 -4.89 -1.46 -4.07
CA ILE A 54 -6.21 -0.86 -3.88
C ILE A 54 -7.24 -1.61 -4.73
N ARG A 55 -8.53 -1.33 -4.50
CA ARG A 55 -9.58 -1.76 -5.41
C ARG A 55 -9.68 -0.76 -6.56
N LYS A 56 -10.02 -1.26 -7.75
CA LYS A 56 -10.14 -0.41 -8.93
C LYS A 56 -11.22 0.65 -8.77
N ASP A 57 -12.30 0.33 -8.08
CA ASP A 57 -13.43 1.25 -7.90
C ASP A 57 -13.11 2.47 -7.04
N ILE A 58 -12.05 2.42 -6.22
CA ILE A 58 -11.63 3.57 -5.41
C ILE A 58 -10.40 4.29 -5.98
N GLU A 59 -9.93 3.88 -7.14
CA GLU A 59 -8.68 4.42 -7.70
C GLU A 59 -8.71 5.94 -7.84
N ALA A 60 -9.77 6.49 -8.43
CA ALA A 60 -9.87 7.93 -8.66
C ALA A 60 -9.84 8.72 -7.36
N ASP A 61 -10.62 8.31 -6.37
CA ASP A 61 -10.64 8.95 -5.05
C ASP A 61 -9.32 8.82 -4.32
N PHE A 62 -8.70 7.64 -4.40
CA PHE A 62 -7.43 7.39 -3.76
C PHE A 62 -6.33 8.29 -4.34
N ARG A 63 -6.26 8.38 -5.67
CA ARG A 63 -5.26 9.23 -6.33
C ARG A 63 -5.47 10.70 -5.98
N GLU A 64 -6.72 11.15 -5.99
CA GLU A 64 -7.04 12.55 -5.68
C GLU A 64 -6.67 12.92 -4.25
N ARG A 65 -7.00 12.06 -3.29
CA ARG A 65 -6.81 12.37 -1.87
C ARG A 65 -5.40 12.10 -1.39
N ILE A 66 -4.73 11.10 -1.94
CA ILE A 66 -3.45 10.63 -1.43
C ILE A 66 -2.41 10.48 -2.53
N GLY A 67 -2.74 9.73 -3.57
CA GLY A 67 -1.78 9.28 -4.56
C GLY A 67 -1.01 10.40 -5.24
N ASN A 68 -1.71 11.44 -5.68
CA ASN A 68 -1.08 12.54 -6.38
C ASN A 68 -0.13 13.32 -5.47
N ARG A 69 -0.50 13.50 -4.20
CA ARG A 69 0.34 14.17 -3.22
C ARG A 69 1.59 13.36 -2.91
N VAL A 70 1.42 12.07 -2.67
CA VAL A 70 2.54 11.16 -2.39
C VAL A 70 3.44 11.05 -3.59
N GLN A 71 2.88 10.97 -4.80
CA GLN A 71 3.67 10.88 -6.02
C GLN A 71 4.55 12.10 -6.22
N ALA A 72 4.04 13.30 -5.94
CA ALA A 72 4.82 14.53 -6.04
C ALA A 72 6.01 14.53 -5.06
N ILE A 73 5.77 14.11 -3.82
CA ILE A 73 6.82 14.01 -2.81
C ILE A 73 7.87 12.96 -3.22
N CYS A 74 7.41 11.79 -3.65
CA CYS A 74 8.31 10.70 -4.03
C CYS A 74 9.14 11.02 -5.27
N ALA A 75 8.57 11.74 -6.24
CA ALA A 75 9.31 12.14 -7.43
C ALA A 75 10.51 13.02 -7.07
N SER A 76 10.35 13.92 -6.11
CA SER A 76 11.44 14.79 -5.67
C SER A 76 12.54 14.03 -4.91
N LEU A 77 12.25 12.83 -4.42
CA LEU A 77 13.18 12.01 -3.63
C LEU A 77 13.66 10.77 -4.39
N ASN A 78 13.35 10.65 -5.67
CA ASN A 78 13.68 9.49 -6.50
C ASN A 78 13.07 8.17 -5.95
N VAL A 79 11.87 8.25 -5.42
CA VAL A 79 11.11 7.10 -4.95
C VAL A 79 10.07 6.74 -6.01
N GLU A 80 10.09 5.50 -6.47
CA GLU A 80 9.15 5.00 -7.47
C GLU A 80 7.79 4.70 -6.83
N ILE A 81 6.69 4.96 -7.55
CA ILE A 81 5.34 4.61 -7.11
C ILE A 81 4.67 3.76 -8.17
N ALA A 82 3.98 2.71 -7.73
CA ALA A 82 3.19 1.85 -8.60
C ALA A 82 1.86 1.52 -7.91
N TYR A 83 0.89 1.09 -8.70
CA TYR A 83 -0.43 0.68 -8.22
C TYR A 83 -0.70 -0.75 -8.66
N ALA A 84 -1.20 -1.57 -7.75
CA ALA A 84 -1.72 -2.89 -8.04
C ALA A 84 -3.19 -2.93 -7.62
N PHE A 85 -3.99 -3.73 -8.32
CA PHE A 85 -5.43 -3.75 -8.08
C PHE A 85 -5.86 -5.15 -7.64
N GLN A 86 -6.48 -5.21 -6.45
CA GLN A 86 -7.06 -6.43 -5.94
C GLN A 86 -8.48 -6.56 -6.50
N ASN A 87 -8.74 -7.67 -7.19
CA ASN A 87 -10.00 -7.91 -7.89
C ASN A 87 -10.59 -9.24 -7.43
N LEU A 88 -11.90 -9.26 -7.15
CA LEU A 88 -12.60 -10.47 -6.74
C LEU A 88 -12.53 -11.56 -7.81
N SER A 89 -12.48 -11.21 -9.09
CA SER A 89 -12.39 -12.16 -10.18
C SER A 89 -10.99 -12.72 -10.40
N SER A 90 -9.97 -12.16 -9.76
CA SER A 90 -8.58 -12.64 -9.87
C SER A 90 -8.36 -13.82 -8.93
N ILE A 91 -8.93 -14.96 -9.28
CA ILE A 91 -8.85 -16.20 -8.51
C ILE A 91 -8.36 -17.34 -9.39
N PRO A 92 -7.83 -18.43 -8.82
CA PRO A 92 -7.34 -19.55 -9.63
C PRO A 92 -8.43 -20.16 -10.51
N THR A 93 -8.00 -20.72 -11.64
CA THR A 93 -8.91 -21.42 -12.57
C THR A 93 -9.66 -22.53 -11.84
N GLY A 94 -10.95 -22.62 -12.08
CA GLY A 94 -11.81 -23.64 -11.45
C GLY A 94 -12.56 -23.17 -10.23
N TYR A 95 -12.29 -21.95 -9.75
CA TYR A 95 -13.00 -21.36 -8.62
C TYR A 95 -13.89 -20.22 -9.12
N THR A 96 -14.96 -19.95 -8.36
CA THR A 96 -15.89 -18.88 -8.67
C THR A 96 -16.07 -17.98 -7.45
N VAL A 97 -16.40 -16.71 -7.71
CA VAL A 97 -16.71 -15.78 -6.61
C VAL A 97 -18.07 -16.14 -6.04
N PRO A 98 -18.18 -16.32 -4.70
CA PRO A 98 -19.49 -16.59 -4.08
C PRO A 98 -20.48 -15.46 -4.34
N ASN A 99 -21.74 -15.80 -4.52
CA ASN A 99 -22.80 -14.83 -4.72
C ASN A 99 -22.86 -13.86 -3.54
N GLY A 100 -22.96 -12.57 -3.82
CA GLY A 100 -23.05 -11.53 -2.80
C GLY A 100 -21.74 -11.10 -2.19
N ARG A 101 -20.63 -11.72 -2.57
CA ARG A 101 -19.33 -11.30 -2.05
C ARG A 101 -18.91 -9.97 -2.66
N THR A 102 -18.72 -8.96 -1.80
CA THR A 102 -18.24 -7.64 -2.21
C THR A 102 -16.91 -7.27 -1.59
N LYS A 103 -16.54 -7.91 -0.47
CA LYS A 103 -15.27 -7.63 0.21
C LYS A 103 -14.10 -8.19 -0.59
N PRO A 104 -12.95 -7.50 -0.61
CA PRO A 104 -11.73 -8.05 -1.20
C PRO A 104 -11.33 -9.37 -0.54
N TRP A 105 -10.58 -10.18 -1.26
CA TRP A 105 -9.94 -11.36 -0.69
C TRP A 105 -8.90 -10.93 0.35
N GLY A 106 -8.38 -11.88 1.12
CA GLY A 106 -7.47 -11.61 2.21
C GLY A 106 -6.10 -11.03 1.78
N THR A 107 -5.23 -10.88 2.77
CA THR A 107 -3.92 -10.23 2.59
C THR A 107 -3.00 -10.99 1.64
N GLY A 108 -3.08 -12.32 1.62
CA GLY A 108 -2.29 -13.12 0.68
C GLY A 108 -2.58 -12.79 -0.77
N GLN A 109 -3.86 -12.63 -1.11
CA GLN A 109 -4.25 -12.26 -2.47
C GLN A 109 -3.87 -10.82 -2.79
N ALA A 110 -3.87 -9.93 -1.80
CA ALA A 110 -3.42 -8.56 -1.99
C ALA A 110 -1.94 -8.52 -2.41
N VAL A 111 -1.10 -9.34 -1.77
CA VAL A 111 0.31 -9.43 -2.16
C VAL A 111 0.45 -10.03 -3.55
N LEU A 112 -0.31 -11.08 -3.87
CA LEU A 112 -0.28 -11.70 -5.20
C LEU A 112 -0.71 -10.72 -6.29
N ALA A 113 -1.60 -9.79 -6.00
CA ALA A 113 -2.04 -8.78 -6.97
C ALA A 113 -0.88 -7.91 -7.45
N ALA A 114 0.16 -7.77 -6.65
CA ALA A 114 1.33 -6.95 -6.96
C ALA A 114 2.52 -7.75 -7.47
N LYS A 115 2.38 -9.06 -7.67
CA LYS A 115 3.52 -9.96 -7.97
C LYS A 115 4.33 -9.52 -9.19
N ASP A 116 3.66 -8.99 -10.22
CA ASP A 116 4.34 -8.59 -11.46
C ASP A 116 5.08 -7.25 -11.31
N LEU A 117 4.85 -6.53 -10.21
CA LEU A 117 5.49 -5.25 -9.94
C LEU A 117 6.65 -5.38 -8.95
N ILE A 118 6.79 -6.53 -8.29
CA ILE A 118 7.79 -6.75 -7.25
C ILE A 118 8.90 -7.63 -7.80
N HIS A 119 10.11 -7.08 -7.90
CA HIS A 119 11.29 -7.78 -8.38
C HIS A 119 12.47 -7.66 -7.42
N GLU A 120 12.23 -7.11 -6.24
CA GLU A 120 13.24 -6.79 -5.23
C GLU A 120 12.73 -7.19 -3.84
N PRO A 121 13.58 -7.15 -2.81
CA PRO A 121 13.11 -7.36 -1.44
C PRO A 121 12.02 -6.37 -1.07
N PHE A 122 11.02 -6.82 -0.32
CA PHE A 122 9.88 -5.99 0.01
C PHE A 122 9.33 -6.28 1.40
N ALA A 123 8.72 -5.26 1.99
CA ALA A 123 7.93 -5.38 3.22
C ALA A 123 6.47 -5.07 2.90
N VAL A 124 5.57 -5.64 3.69
CA VAL A 124 4.12 -5.46 3.52
C VAL A 124 3.57 -4.81 4.78
N ILE A 125 2.78 -3.76 4.61
CA ILE A 125 2.09 -3.11 5.73
C ILE A 125 0.62 -2.88 5.41
N ASN A 126 -0.17 -2.67 6.46
CA ASN A 126 -1.54 -2.20 6.33
C ASN A 126 -1.56 -0.67 6.25
N ALA A 127 -2.47 -0.13 5.45
CA ALA A 127 -2.55 1.31 5.22
C ALA A 127 -2.98 2.09 6.48
N ASP A 128 -3.71 1.44 7.39
CA ASP A 128 -4.33 2.07 8.55
C ASP A 128 -3.67 1.70 9.89
N ASP A 129 -2.53 1.04 9.86
CA ASP A 129 -1.78 0.69 11.08
C ASP A 129 -0.54 1.58 11.23
N TYR A 130 -0.25 1.98 12.45
CA TYR A 130 0.96 2.74 12.76
C TYR A 130 2.04 1.81 13.30
N TYR A 131 3.20 1.81 12.65
CA TYR A 131 4.31 0.89 12.97
C TYR A 131 5.47 1.58 13.68
N GLY A 132 5.70 2.87 13.39
CA GLY A 132 6.80 3.64 13.96
C GLY A 132 8.10 3.56 13.15
N LYS A 133 8.95 4.55 13.36
CA LYS A 133 10.22 4.71 12.59
C LYS A 133 11.15 3.52 12.75
N GLU A 134 11.24 2.99 13.96
CA GLU A 134 12.17 1.90 14.29
C GLU A 134 11.83 0.62 13.53
N ALA A 135 10.52 0.32 13.36
CA ALA A 135 10.09 -0.85 12.62
C ALA A 135 10.58 -0.79 11.17
N PHE A 136 10.41 0.36 10.52
CA PHE A 136 10.84 0.54 9.12
C PHE A 136 12.34 0.46 8.98
N ARG A 137 13.10 1.03 9.92
CA ARG A 137 14.55 0.97 9.90
C ARG A 137 15.04 -0.48 10.02
N LYS A 138 14.48 -1.24 10.94
CA LYS A 138 14.85 -2.65 11.12
C LYS A 138 14.48 -3.50 9.92
N LEU A 139 13.30 -3.29 9.35
CA LEU A 139 12.88 -4.01 8.15
C LEU A 139 13.79 -3.70 6.97
N HIS A 140 14.11 -2.45 6.75
CA HIS A 140 15.00 -2.04 5.67
C HIS A 140 16.39 -2.67 5.82
N ASP A 141 16.96 -2.57 7.03
CA ASP A 141 18.29 -3.11 7.28
C ASP A 141 18.36 -4.62 7.05
N TRP A 142 17.30 -5.34 7.39
CA TRP A 142 17.19 -6.77 7.12
C TRP A 142 17.09 -7.06 5.62
N LEU A 143 16.25 -6.30 4.92
CA LEU A 143 15.96 -6.57 3.51
C LEU A 143 17.13 -6.29 2.57
N ILE A 144 18.05 -5.39 2.95
CA ILE A 144 19.21 -5.09 2.11
C ILE A 144 20.34 -6.09 2.28
N LEU A 145 20.27 -6.99 3.27
CA LEU A 145 21.26 -8.03 3.48
C LEU A 145 21.14 -9.11 2.40
N ASP A 146 22.26 -9.72 2.06
CA ASP A 146 22.26 -10.88 1.16
C ASP A 146 21.83 -12.12 1.95
N HIS A 147 20.76 -12.74 1.46
CA HIS A 147 20.17 -13.93 2.10
C HIS A 147 20.36 -15.16 1.27
#